data_7c276dfe26da4586e07c3e74d9ff3896
#
_entry.id   7c276dfe26da4586e07c3e74d9ff3896
#
_cell.length_a   1.000
_cell.length_b   1.000
_cell.length_c   1.000
_cell.angle_alpha   90.00
_cell.angle_beta   90.00
_cell.angle_gamma   90.00
#
_symmetry.space_group_name_H-M   'P 1'
#
loop_
_entity.id
_entity.type
_entity.pdbx_description
1 polymer ?
#
loop_
_entity_poly.entity_id
_entity_poly.type
_entity_poly.pdbx_seq_one_letter_code
_entity_poly.pdbx_strand_id
1 'polypeptide(L)'
;MVTIPEYYAGKNVLLSGATGFMGKVLLEKLLRSCPEVGAVYVLVRSKAGQSPQARVADMINCKLFEQLQVEQPGFAEKIIAVNSDLTLAEMDLSKEDQDLLAERINIVFHCAATIRFNEPLKDAMQLNVLATQKMLALARRMKHLEIFTHVSTAYAHCDREVIEEIVYPPPVDYRKLIDTLDWMDDDLVSSLLPKLLGERPNTYTYTKALAEYLLQQEAGDINVAIVRPSIVGASWKEPFPGWIDNFNGPSGIFIAAGKGILRTMRASNNAVADLVPVDVVINATLAVAWYSGSQMSKNMLVYNCTTGGINPFHWGEVEYHVISTFKRNPLEQAFRRPNVNLTTNHLINQYWIAVSHKAPAFLYDLYLRLIGREPRMMKTISRLHKAMMVLEYFTSHSWEWNTDNMSMLLAQMSPEDKKVFNFDVRQLNWAEYMESYCMGTKKYVLNEELSGLPAARKHLNKLRNIRYTFNTILVVFIWRIFIARSQMARNIWYFVVSLCFKFLSYFRASSTMR
;
A
#
# COMPACT_ATOMS: atom_id res chain seq x y z
N MET A 1 25.66 6.41 22.93
CA MET A 1 25.69 5.72 21.61
C MET A 1 26.11 6.73 20.57
N VAL A 2 26.83 6.29 19.52
CA VAL A 2 27.06 7.12 18.32
C VAL A 2 25.70 7.45 17.68
N THR A 3 25.61 8.59 17.01
CA THR A 3 24.41 8.98 16.26
C THR A 3 24.18 8.06 15.07
N ILE A 4 22.97 8.07 14.52
CA ILE A 4 22.64 7.24 13.34
C ILE A 4 23.55 7.58 12.15
N PRO A 5 23.77 8.86 11.77
CA PRO A 5 24.70 9.20 10.68
C PRO A 5 26.15 8.76 10.95
N GLU A 6 26.65 8.91 12.18
CA GLU A 6 27.99 8.44 12.56
C GLU A 6 28.12 6.92 12.42
N TYR A 7 27.08 6.16 12.75
CA TYR A 7 27.08 4.70 12.60
C TYR A 7 27.25 4.28 11.15
N TYR A 8 26.56 4.96 10.22
CA TYR A 8 26.64 4.65 8.78
C TYR A 8 27.91 5.19 8.10
N ALA A 9 28.65 6.10 8.73
CA ALA A 9 29.83 6.70 8.13
C ALA A 9 30.87 5.65 7.73
N GLY A 10 31.31 5.69 6.47
CA GLY A 10 32.30 4.77 5.89
C GLY A 10 31.83 3.33 5.68
N LYS A 11 30.61 2.96 6.07
CA LYS A 11 30.09 1.60 5.94
C LYS A 11 29.47 1.34 4.58
N ASN A 12 29.68 0.14 4.06
CA ASN A 12 29.09 -0.33 2.82
C ASN A 12 27.80 -1.09 3.09
N VAL A 13 26.78 -0.78 2.32
CA VAL A 13 25.42 -1.29 2.47
C VAL A 13 25.05 -2.16 1.27
N LEU A 14 24.46 -3.33 1.50
CA LEU A 14 23.82 -4.14 0.49
C LEU A 14 22.30 -4.01 0.60
N LEU A 15 21.64 -3.60 -0.49
CA LEU A 15 20.20 -3.41 -0.54
C LEU A 15 19.57 -4.28 -1.63
N SER A 16 18.74 -5.23 -1.23
CA SER A 16 17.86 -5.95 -2.14
C SER A 16 16.51 -5.25 -2.24
N GLY A 17 15.89 -5.28 -3.42
CA GLY A 17 14.59 -4.63 -3.63
C GLY A 17 14.66 -3.11 -3.80
N ALA A 18 15.82 -2.55 -4.14
CA ALA A 18 16.05 -1.11 -4.32
C ALA A 18 15.10 -0.44 -5.32
N THR A 19 14.68 -1.15 -6.36
CA THR A 19 13.74 -0.64 -7.38
C THR A 19 12.27 -0.70 -6.94
N GLY A 20 11.97 -1.29 -5.79
CA GLY A 20 10.64 -1.32 -5.18
C GLY A 20 10.30 -0.02 -4.44
N PHE A 21 9.04 0.12 -4.02
CA PHE A 21 8.54 1.30 -3.32
C PHE A 21 9.36 1.64 -2.07
N MET A 22 9.46 0.70 -1.13
CA MET A 22 10.20 0.90 0.12
C MET A 22 11.72 1.02 -0.11
N GLY A 23 12.28 0.19 -1.01
CA GLY A 23 13.73 0.20 -1.27
C GLY A 23 14.22 1.52 -1.85
N LYS A 24 13.43 2.18 -2.72
CA LYS A 24 13.76 3.52 -3.25
C LYS A 24 13.77 4.57 -2.13
N VAL A 25 12.78 4.56 -1.26
CA VAL A 25 12.71 5.51 -0.13
C VAL A 25 13.85 5.28 0.86
N LEU A 26 14.20 4.00 1.11
CA LEU A 26 15.33 3.67 1.96
C LEU A 26 16.64 4.20 1.36
N LEU A 27 16.86 3.98 0.08
CA LEU A 27 18.05 4.46 -0.62
C LEU A 27 18.15 5.99 -0.58
N GLU A 28 17.07 6.69 -0.89
CA GLU A 28 16.99 8.15 -0.84
C GLU A 28 17.28 8.67 0.57
N LYS A 29 16.58 8.14 1.58
CA LYS A 29 16.73 8.58 2.97
C LYS A 29 18.12 8.33 3.51
N LEU A 30 18.69 7.14 3.25
CA LEU A 30 20.04 6.79 3.67
C LEU A 30 21.07 7.77 3.09
N LEU A 31 21.04 8.01 1.80
CA LEU A 31 21.99 8.88 1.11
C LEU A 31 21.84 10.35 1.54
N ARG A 32 20.61 10.82 1.73
CA ARG A 32 20.34 12.20 2.16
C ARG A 32 20.73 12.44 3.62
N SER A 33 20.39 11.52 4.52
CA SER A 33 20.57 11.73 5.96
C SER A 33 21.87 11.17 6.53
N CYS A 34 22.57 10.31 5.79
CA CYS A 34 23.88 9.75 6.14
C CYS A 34 24.88 10.00 4.98
N PRO A 35 25.25 11.26 4.70
CA PRO A 35 26.07 11.60 3.53
C PRO A 35 27.45 10.96 3.54
N GLU A 36 27.96 10.57 4.71
CA GLU A 36 29.27 9.91 4.86
C GLU A 36 29.18 8.37 4.72
N VAL A 37 28.01 7.81 4.38
CA VAL A 37 27.91 6.38 4.06
C VAL A 37 28.87 6.01 2.93
N GLY A 38 29.45 4.82 2.99
CA GLY A 38 30.31 4.29 1.96
C GLY A 38 29.53 4.00 0.66
N ALA A 39 29.80 2.88 0.01
CA ALA A 39 29.04 2.47 -1.17
C ALA A 39 27.74 1.75 -0.79
N VAL A 40 26.70 1.98 -1.59
CA VAL A 40 25.43 1.23 -1.50
C VAL A 40 25.31 0.32 -2.70
N TYR A 41 25.50 -0.97 -2.48
CA TYR A 41 25.37 -2.01 -3.50
C TYR A 41 23.90 -2.39 -3.63
N VAL A 42 23.32 -2.20 -4.81
CA VAL A 42 21.92 -2.49 -5.06
C VAL A 42 21.77 -3.69 -5.98
N LEU A 43 21.08 -4.73 -5.51
CA LEU A 43 20.80 -5.93 -6.29
C LEU A 43 19.65 -5.66 -7.25
N VAL A 44 19.94 -5.65 -8.55
CA VAL A 44 18.97 -5.31 -9.61
C VAL A 44 19.06 -6.32 -10.74
N ARG A 45 17.95 -6.95 -11.10
CA ARG A 45 17.89 -7.85 -12.25
C ARG A 45 17.76 -7.06 -13.56
N SER A 46 18.30 -7.61 -14.64
CA SER A 46 17.98 -7.16 -15.99
C SER A 46 16.49 -7.36 -16.28
N LYS A 47 15.84 -6.43 -16.95
CA LYS A 47 14.42 -6.53 -17.27
C LYS A 47 14.10 -5.82 -18.59
N ALA A 48 13.33 -6.49 -19.46
CA ALA A 48 12.85 -5.90 -20.71
C ALA A 48 13.96 -5.25 -21.57
N GLY A 49 15.13 -5.86 -21.61
CA GLY A 49 16.29 -5.37 -22.38
C GLY A 49 17.09 -4.25 -21.70
N GLN A 50 16.68 -3.80 -20.51
CA GLN A 50 17.44 -2.83 -19.72
C GLN A 50 18.46 -3.53 -18.82
N SER A 51 19.70 -3.01 -18.81
CA SER A 51 20.73 -3.44 -17.87
C SER A 51 20.41 -2.98 -16.43
N PRO A 52 21.02 -3.58 -15.39
CA PRO A 52 20.91 -3.12 -14.02
C PRO A 52 21.29 -1.63 -13.86
N GLN A 53 22.36 -1.19 -14.53
CA GLN A 53 22.83 0.20 -14.50
C GLN A 53 21.79 1.16 -15.09
N ALA A 54 21.21 0.81 -16.24
CA ALA A 54 20.15 1.63 -16.85
C ALA A 54 18.91 1.73 -15.94
N ARG A 55 18.53 0.64 -15.30
CA ARG A 55 17.41 0.62 -14.35
C ARG A 55 17.67 1.45 -13.09
N VAL A 56 18.89 1.46 -12.59
CA VAL A 56 19.30 2.33 -11.47
C VAL A 56 19.28 3.78 -11.92
N ALA A 57 19.81 4.10 -13.10
CA ALA A 57 19.78 5.45 -13.64
C ALA A 57 18.34 5.97 -13.78
N ASP A 58 17.42 5.18 -14.33
CA ASP A 58 15.99 5.53 -14.41
C ASP A 58 15.37 5.74 -13.02
N MET A 59 15.73 4.92 -12.06
CA MET A 59 15.24 5.01 -10.70
C MET A 59 15.65 6.30 -10.01
N ILE A 60 16.93 6.67 -10.07
CA ILE A 60 17.45 7.88 -9.41
C ILE A 60 17.01 9.18 -10.10
N ASN A 61 16.55 9.11 -11.35
CA ASN A 61 15.97 10.24 -12.09
C ASN A 61 14.48 10.48 -11.79
N CYS A 62 13.85 9.67 -10.92
CA CYS A 62 12.46 9.91 -10.55
C CYS A 62 12.33 11.05 -9.53
N LYS A 63 11.12 11.61 -9.42
CA LYS A 63 10.80 12.74 -8.53
C LYS A 63 11.22 12.56 -7.09
N LEU A 64 11.30 11.33 -6.62
CA LEU A 64 11.73 11.03 -5.25
C LEU A 64 13.12 11.58 -4.94
N PHE A 65 14.03 11.52 -5.89
CA PHE A 65 15.42 11.90 -5.72
C PHE A 65 15.73 13.36 -6.11
N GLU A 66 14.75 14.14 -6.58
CA GLU A 66 14.97 15.53 -7.04
C GLU A 66 15.61 16.39 -5.95
N GLN A 67 15.17 16.28 -4.70
CA GLN A 67 15.76 17.04 -3.59
C GLN A 67 17.20 16.61 -3.34
N LEU A 68 17.46 15.31 -3.29
CA LEU A 68 18.80 14.76 -3.09
C LEU A 68 19.77 15.15 -4.22
N GLN A 69 19.31 15.21 -5.47
CA GLN A 69 20.10 15.67 -6.61
C GLN A 69 20.56 17.12 -6.44
N VAL A 70 19.71 17.97 -5.86
CA VAL A 70 20.04 19.38 -5.61
C VAL A 70 20.97 19.53 -4.42
N GLU A 71 20.72 18.81 -3.33
CA GLU A 71 21.51 18.91 -2.09
C GLU A 71 22.87 18.24 -2.18
N GLN A 72 22.95 17.10 -2.90
CA GLN A 72 24.16 16.28 -3.02
C GLN A 72 24.34 15.77 -4.45
N PRO A 73 24.79 16.58 -5.41
CA PRO A 73 24.86 16.19 -6.83
C PRO A 73 25.68 14.93 -7.12
N GLY A 74 26.66 14.61 -6.27
CA GLY A 74 27.52 13.41 -6.39
C GLY A 74 26.96 12.13 -5.76
N PHE A 75 25.74 12.12 -5.22
CA PHE A 75 25.20 10.97 -4.50
C PHE A 75 25.15 9.68 -5.35
N ALA A 76 24.97 9.82 -6.67
CA ALA A 76 24.85 8.70 -7.59
C ALA A 76 26.14 7.86 -7.67
N GLU A 77 27.31 8.44 -7.40
CA GLU A 77 28.61 7.74 -7.40
C GLU A 77 28.72 6.70 -6.30
N LYS A 78 27.92 6.84 -5.24
CA LYS A 78 27.87 5.88 -4.13
C LYS A 78 27.01 4.66 -4.42
N ILE A 79 26.20 4.70 -5.48
CA ILE A 79 25.26 3.62 -5.82
C ILE A 79 25.92 2.68 -6.84
N ILE A 80 26.15 1.43 -6.44
CA ILE A 80 26.74 0.41 -7.30
C ILE A 80 25.67 -0.62 -7.65
N ALA A 81 25.30 -0.65 -8.94
CA ALA A 81 24.34 -1.64 -9.43
C ALA A 81 25.03 -2.99 -9.64
N VAL A 82 24.52 -4.02 -8.99
CA VAL A 82 24.97 -5.41 -9.10
C VAL A 82 23.88 -6.22 -9.79
N ASN A 83 24.23 -6.93 -10.89
CA ASN A 83 23.27 -7.79 -11.55
C ASN A 83 22.90 -8.96 -10.65
N SER A 84 21.62 -9.13 -10.38
CA SER A 84 21.15 -10.21 -9.54
C SER A 84 19.68 -10.52 -9.78
N ASP A 85 19.34 -11.80 -9.98
CA ASP A 85 17.98 -12.31 -9.91
C ASP A 85 17.87 -13.30 -8.75
N LEU A 86 17.19 -12.88 -7.68
CA LEU A 86 17.05 -13.64 -6.44
C LEU A 86 16.35 -15.00 -6.63
N THR A 87 15.65 -15.21 -7.74
CA THR A 87 14.97 -16.48 -8.05
C THR A 87 15.90 -17.54 -8.63
N LEU A 88 17.03 -17.12 -9.22
CA LEU A 88 17.99 -18.02 -9.87
C LEU A 88 19.00 -18.61 -8.89
N ALA A 89 19.76 -19.61 -9.34
CA ALA A 89 20.87 -20.20 -8.59
C ALA A 89 21.89 -19.10 -8.25
N GLU A 90 22.48 -19.17 -7.06
CA GLU A 90 23.44 -18.17 -6.55
C GLU A 90 22.98 -16.71 -6.77
N MET A 91 21.65 -16.49 -6.92
CA MET A 91 21.03 -15.18 -7.20
C MET A 91 21.55 -14.54 -8.51
N ASP A 92 21.98 -15.31 -9.48
CA ASP A 92 22.61 -14.86 -10.74
C ASP A 92 23.83 -13.92 -10.51
N LEU A 93 24.48 -14.04 -9.36
CA LEU A 93 25.68 -13.27 -9.02
C LEU A 93 26.91 -13.93 -9.64
N SER A 94 27.77 -13.15 -10.31
CA SER A 94 29.09 -13.61 -10.71
C SER A 94 29.93 -13.97 -9.47
N LYS A 95 30.94 -14.80 -9.65
CA LYS A 95 31.84 -15.16 -8.54
C LYS A 95 32.59 -13.92 -8.02
N GLU A 96 32.99 -13.04 -8.94
CA GLU A 96 33.66 -11.78 -8.64
C GLU A 96 32.77 -10.87 -7.76
N ASP A 97 31.47 -10.74 -8.12
CA ASP A 97 30.52 -9.98 -7.32
C ASP A 97 30.28 -10.61 -5.96
N GLN A 98 30.14 -11.94 -5.88
CA GLN A 98 30.01 -12.63 -4.60
C GLN A 98 31.20 -12.38 -3.68
N ASP A 99 32.43 -12.46 -4.20
CA ASP A 99 33.65 -12.26 -3.43
C ASP A 99 33.80 -10.77 -3.03
N LEU A 100 33.45 -9.84 -3.93
CA LEU A 100 33.43 -8.41 -3.64
C LEU A 100 32.46 -8.08 -2.51
N LEU A 101 31.23 -8.59 -2.57
CA LEU A 101 30.22 -8.36 -1.54
C LEU A 101 30.63 -9.00 -0.21
N ALA A 102 31.20 -10.22 -0.25
CA ALA A 102 31.68 -10.90 0.95
C ALA A 102 32.80 -10.11 1.66
N GLU A 103 33.64 -9.40 0.91
CA GLU A 103 34.76 -8.63 1.46
C GLU A 103 34.34 -7.25 2.00
N ARG A 104 33.35 -6.60 1.38
CA ARG A 104 33.11 -5.17 1.60
C ARG A 104 31.88 -4.83 2.43
N ILE A 105 30.84 -5.69 2.49
CA ILE A 105 29.57 -5.34 3.09
C ILE A 105 29.60 -5.35 4.61
N ASN A 106 29.05 -4.28 5.20
CA ASN A 106 28.87 -4.12 6.64
C ASN A 106 27.41 -4.27 7.07
N ILE A 107 26.45 -3.84 6.22
CA ILE A 107 25.03 -3.78 6.55
C ILE A 107 24.23 -4.35 5.38
N VAL A 108 23.28 -5.23 5.67
CA VAL A 108 22.33 -5.77 4.67
C VAL A 108 20.93 -5.32 4.99
N PHE A 109 20.25 -4.74 4.00
CA PHE A 109 18.80 -4.54 3.98
C PHE A 109 18.16 -5.47 2.97
N HIS A 110 17.40 -6.44 3.44
CA HIS A 110 16.66 -7.36 2.59
C HIS A 110 15.20 -6.95 2.50
N CYS A 111 14.89 -6.10 1.49
CA CYS A 111 13.55 -5.58 1.22
C CYS A 111 12.85 -6.26 0.04
N ALA A 112 13.58 -7.07 -0.73
CA ALA A 112 13.02 -7.75 -1.90
C ALA A 112 12.02 -8.82 -1.48
N ALA A 113 10.82 -8.76 -2.07
CA ALA A 113 9.76 -9.74 -1.89
C ALA A 113 8.72 -9.62 -3.01
N THR A 114 7.94 -10.67 -3.27
CA THR A 114 6.66 -10.49 -3.94
C THR A 114 5.63 -10.02 -2.92
N ILE A 115 4.84 -9.03 -3.30
CA ILE A 115 3.72 -8.48 -2.51
C ILE A 115 2.37 -8.85 -3.13
N ARG A 116 2.36 -9.76 -4.10
CA ARG A 116 1.15 -10.23 -4.75
C ARG A 116 0.49 -11.28 -3.86
N PHE A 117 -0.70 -10.97 -3.35
CA PHE A 117 -1.44 -11.84 -2.45
C PHE A 117 -1.96 -13.12 -3.13
N ASN A 118 -2.13 -13.09 -4.44
CA ASN A 118 -2.56 -14.21 -5.28
C ASN A 118 -1.43 -14.86 -6.08
N GLU A 119 -0.16 -14.69 -5.66
CA GLU A 119 0.97 -15.37 -6.29
C GLU A 119 0.84 -16.89 -6.06
N PRO A 120 1.12 -17.74 -7.07
CA PRO A 120 1.24 -19.16 -6.86
C PRO A 120 2.23 -19.49 -5.73
N LEU A 121 1.94 -20.53 -4.94
CA LEU A 121 2.76 -20.83 -3.75
C LEU A 121 4.23 -21.04 -4.08
N LYS A 122 4.54 -21.76 -5.18
CA LYS A 122 5.92 -21.98 -5.60
C LYS A 122 6.67 -20.70 -5.89
N ASP A 123 6.04 -19.76 -6.61
CA ASP A 123 6.65 -18.45 -6.93
C ASP A 123 6.82 -17.60 -5.68
N ALA A 124 5.83 -17.60 -4.79
CA ALA A 124 5.91 -16.91 -3.51
C ALA A 124 7.01 -17.48 -2.61
N MET A 125 7.19 -18.81 -2.58
CA MET A 125 8.28 -19.48 -1.86
C MET A 125 9.64 -19.09 -2.44
N GLN A 126 9.79 -19.09 -3.77
CA GLN A 126 11.04 -18.70 -4.44
C GLN A 126 11.47 -17.28 -4.05
N LEU A 127 10.54 -16.32 -4.08
CA LEU A 127 10.86 -14.90 -3.85
C LEU A 127 10.92 -14.50 -2.37
N ASN A 128 10.12 -15.11 -1.50
CA ASN A 128 10.04 -14.69 -0.11
C ASN A 128 10.84 -15.59 0.84
N VAL A 129 10.97 -16.87 0.55
CA VAL A 129 11.65 -17.85 1.42
C VAL A 129 13.01 -18.22 0.89
N LEU A 130 13.10 -18.79 -0.33
CA LEU A 130 14.37 -19.25 -0.89
C LEU A 130 15.32 -18.09 -1.21
N ALA A 131 14.81 -16.94 -1.67
CA ALA A 131 15.64 -15.75 -1.85
C ALA A 131 16.22 -15.25 -0.52
N THR A 132 15.44 -15.29 0.57
CA THR A 132 15.93 -14.95 1.92
C THR A 132 17.02 -15.94 2.38
N GLN A 133 16.84 -17.23 2.11
CA GLN A 133 17.85 -18.26 2.42
C GLN A 133 19.16 -18.03 1.66
N LYS A 134 19.09 -17.73 0.36
CA LYS A 134 20.26 -17.40 -0.46
C LYS A 134 20.97 -16.14 0.02
N MET A 135 20.21 -15.08 0.37
CA MET A 135 20.76 -13.86 0.95
C MET A 135 21.47 -14.12 2.27
N LEU A 136 20.91 -14.98 3.12
CA LEU A 136 21.53 -15.39 4.37
C LEU A 136 22.82 -16.21 4.13
N ALA A 137 22.82 -17.10 3.13
CA ALA A 137 24.01 -17.86 2.74
C ALA A 137 25.14 -16.94 2.25
N LEU A 138 24.82 -15.90 1.47
CA LEU A 138 25.79 -14.87 1.08
C LEU A 138 26.28 -14.09 2.30
N ALA A 139 25.38 -13.71 3.19
CA ALA A 139 25.70 -12.97 4.42
C ALA A 139 26.68 -13.73 5.34
N ARG A 140 26.61 -15.06 5.41
CA ARG A 140 27.58 -15.88 6.16
C ARG A 140 29.02 -15.78 5.65
N ARG A 141 29.19 -15.39 4.38
CA ARG A 141 30.52 -15.20 3.77
C ARG A 141 31.08 -13.80 4.00
N MET A 142 30.24 -12.84 4.46
CA MET A 142 30.63 -11.43 4.67
C MET A 142 31.51 -11.31 5.91
N LYS A 143 32.74 -10.84 5.72
CA LYS A 143 33.76 -10.75 6.79
C LYS A 143 33.48 -9.63 7.79
N HIS A 144 32.82 -8.57 7.37
CA HIS A 144 32.61 -7.34 8.14
C HIS A 144 31.13 -7.05 8.41
N LEU A 145 30.26 -8.05 8.27
CA LEU A 145 28.82 -7.89 8.47
C LEU A 145 28.50 -7.61 9.95
N GLU A 146 27.85 -6.48 10.21
CA GLU A 146 27.40 -6.06 11.55
C GLU A 146 25.92 -6.40 11.77
N ILE A 147 25.09 -6.28 10.72
CA ILE A 147 23.65 -6.49 10.81
C ILE A 147 23.03 -6.92 9.48
N PHE A 148 22.12 -7.88 9.56
CA PHE A 148 21.20 -8.27 8.49
C PHE A 148 19.78 -7.87 8.88
N THR A 149 19.22 -6.84 8.24
CA THR A 149 17.87 -6.36 8.50
C THR A 149 16.90 -6.92 7.46
N HIS A 150 15.93 -7.73 7.90
CA HIS A 150 14.89 -8.30 7.06
C HIS A 150 13.59 -7.52 7.19
N VAL A 151 13.05 -7.07 6.06
CA VAL A 151 11.73 -6.44 6.02
C VAL A 151 10.66 -7.51 5.78
N SER A 152 9.89 -7.80 6.82
CA SER A 152 8.74 -8.70 6.81
C SER A 152 7.42 -7.94 6.65
N THR A 153 6.38 -8.37 7.32
CA THR A 153 5.10 -7.68 7.43
C THR A 153 4.44 -7.95 8.78
N ALA A 154 3.75 -6.97 9.32
CA ALA A 154 2.95 -7.14 10.53
C ALA A 154 1.87 -8.24 10.37
N TYR A 155 1.48 -8.52 9.12
CA TYR A 155 0.47 -9.54 8.80
C TYR A 155 1.04 -10.96 8.63
N ALA A 156 2.33 -11.19 8.86
CA ALA A 156 2.93 -12.53 8.77
C ALA A 156 2.23 -13.55 9.70
N HIS A 157 1.70 -13.06 10.82
CA HIS A 157 0.99 -13.87 11.82
C HIS A 157 -0.45 -13.40 12.03
N CYS A 158 -1.13 -12.99 10.96
CA CYS A 158 -2.52 -12.49 11.00
C CYS A 158 -3.59 -13.55 11.33
N ASP A 159 -3.18 -14.80 11.51
CA ASP A 159 -3.95 -15.89 12.13
C ASP A 159 -4.07 -15.78 13.66
N ARG A 160 -3.49 -14.74 14.28
CA ARG A 160 -3.55 -14.44 15.71
C ARG A 160 -4.18 -13.08 15.95
N GLU A 161 -4.90 -12.91 17.04
CA GLU A 161 -5.48 -11.62 17.43
C GLU A 161 -4.44 -10.68 18.03
N VAL A 162 -3.55 -11.22 18.87
CA VAL A 162 -2.44 -10.48 19.51
C VAL A 162 -1.12 -11.00 18.96
N ILE A 163 -0.28 -10.08 18.49
CA ILE A 163 0.98 -10.39 17.81
C ILE A 163 2.14 -9.72 18.57
N GLU A 164 2.93 -10.57 19.23
CA GLU A 164 4.12 -10.14 19.95
C GLU A 164 5.33 -9.91 19.02
N GLU A 165 6.35 -9.23 19.51
CA GLU A 165 7.62 -9.00 18.80
C GLU A 165 8.56 -10.19 18.91
N ILE A 166 8.05 -11.38 18.53
CA ILE A 166 8.79 -12.65 18.48
C ILE A 166 8.54 -13.35 17.14
N VAL A 167 9.40 -14.30 16.81
CA VAL A 167 9.20 -15.22 15.68
C VAL A 167 8.38 -16.41 16.17
N TYR A 168 7.28 -16.69 15.48
CA TYR A 168 6.41 -17.84 15.78
C TYR A 168 6.75 -19.04 14.90
N PRO A 169 6.64 -20.28 15.43
CA PRO A 169 6.81 -21.47 14.62
C PRO A 169 5.69 -21.56 13.57
N PRO A 170 6.02 -21.92 12.33
CA PRO A 170 5.03 -22.13 11.28
C PRO A 170 4.26 -23.43 11.50
N PRO A 171 3.06 -23.57 10.91
CA PRO A 171 2.27 -24.79 11.00
C PRO A 171 2.91 -25.99 10.29
N VAL A 172 3.82 -25.76 9.34
CA VAL A 172 4.50 -26.76 8.56
C VAL A 172 6.00 -26.49 8.57
N ASP A 173 6.80 -27.55 8.69
CA ASP A 173 8.25 -27.44 8.55
C ASP A 173 8.60 -26.93 7.13
N TYR A 174 9.26 -25.77 7.06
CA TYR A 174 9.57 -25.12 5.79
C TYR A 174 10.51 -25.95 4.89
N ARG A 175 11.41 -26.76 5.47
CA ARG A 175 12.32 -27.62 4.72
C ARG A 175 11.56 -28.73 4.01
N LYS A 176 10.66 -29.40 4.76
CA LYS A 176 9.77 -30.43 4.18
C LYS A 176 8.85 -29.82 3.12
N LEU A 177 8.39 -28.59 3.34
CA LEU A 177 7.56 -27.91 2.34
C LEU A 177 8.34 -27.62 1.07
N ILE A 178 9.59 -27.14 1.17
CA ILE A 178 10.46 -26.89 0.01
C ILE A 178 10.65 -28.19 -0.77
N ASP A 179 11.05 -29.28 -0.10
CA ASP A 179 11.25 -30.59 -0.72
C ASP A 179 9.97 -31.11 -1.40
N THR A 180 8.82 -30.89 -0.76
CA THR A 180 7.52 -31.30 -1.27
C THR A 180 7.13 -30.53 -2.53
N LEU A 181 7.33 -29.21 -2.54
CA LEU A 181 6.98 -28.36 -3.68
C LEU A 181 7.87 -28.59 -4.90
N ASP A 182 9.06 -29.15 -4.73
CA ASP A 182 10.00 -29.44 -5.82
C ASP A 182 9.45 -30.51 -6.79
N TRP A 183 8.82 -31.56 -6.28
CA TRP A 183 8.27 -32.63 -7.09
C TRP A 183 6.78 -32.55 -7.40
N MET A 184 5.99 -31.80 -6.60
CA MET A 184 4.54 -31.64 -6.84
C MET A 184 4.27 -30.80 -8.08
N ASP A 185 3.27 -31.19 -8.86
CA ASP A 185 2.72 -30.33 -9.92
C ASP A 185 1.85 -29.20 -9.36
N ASP A 186 1.58 -28.20 -10.20
CA ASP A 186 0.87 -26.98 -9.78
C ASP A 186 -0.60 -27.25 -9.44
N ASP A 187 -1.24 -28.26 -10.03
CA ASP A 187 -2.62 -28.63 -9.76
C ASP A 187 -2.76 -29.26 -8.36
N LEU A 188 -1.82 -30.13 -7.99
CA LEU A 188 -1.74 -30.71 -6.64
C LEU A 188 -1.47 -29.64 -5.60
N VAL A 189 -0.50 -28.75 -5.86
CA VAL A 189 -0.20 -27.63 -4.97
C VAL A 189 -1.43 -26.73 -4.77
N SER A 190 -2.13 -26.39 -5.84
CA SER A 190 -3.37 -25.57 -5.78
C SER A 190 -4.47 -26.26 -4.96
N SER A 191 -4.60 -27.58 -5.07
CA SER A 191 -5.58 -28.36 -4.31
C SER A 191 -5.27 -28.43 -2.82
N LEU A 192 -3.99 -28.44 -2.44
CA LEU A 192 -3.54 -28.48 -1.05
C LEU A 192 -3.45 -27.09 -0.42
N LEU A 193 -3.35 -26.04 -1.22
CA LEU A 193 -3.10 -24.68 -0.77
C LEU A 193 -4.02 -24.21 0.37
N PRO A 194 -5.35 -24.40 0.34
CA PRO A 194 -6.22 -24.00 1.44
C PRO A 194 -5.87 -24.65 2.78
N LYS A 195 -5.42 -25.90 2.76
CA LYS A 195 -4.99 -26.64 3.96
C LYS A 195 -3.63 -26.16 4.48
N LEU A 196 -2.72 -25.80 3.59
CA LEU A 196 -1.40 -25.26 3.94
C LEU A 196 -1.51 -23.85 4.54
N LEU A 197 -2.36 -23.01 3.97
CA LEU A 197 -2.59 -21.65 4.45
C LEU A 197 -3.28 -21.63 5.83
N GLY A 198 -4.16 -22.61 6.10
CA GLY A 198 -4.99 -22.61 7.31
C GLY A 198 -5.87 -21.36 7.36
N GLU A 199 -5.77 -20.59 8.44
CA GLU A 199 -6.54 -19.33 8.64
C GLU A 199 -5.89 -18.12 7.96
N ARG A 200 -4.72 -18.25 7.38
CA ARG A 200 -4.04 -17.15 6.67
C ARG A 200 -4.72 -16.87 5.33
N PRO A 201 -4.90 -15.59 4.95
CA PRO A 201 -5.70 -15.22 3.78
C PRO A 201 -5.01 -15.49 2.44
N ASN A 202 -3.68 -15.63 2.41
CA ASN A 202 -2.93 -15.68 1.15
C ASN A 202 -1.51 -16.22 1.31
N THR A 203 -0.87 -16.50 0.16
CA THR A 203 0.50 -17.00 0.07
C THR A 203 1.55 -16.00 0.54
N TYR A 204 1.26 -14.69 0.44
CA TYR A 204 2.18 -13.64 0.89
C TYR A 204 2.40 -13.68 2.40
N THR A 205 1.33 -13.62 3.19
CA THR A 205 1.42 -13.67 4.66
C THR A 205 2.04 -14.99 5.13
N TYR A 206 1.69 -16.08 4.48
CA TYR A 206 2.22 -17.40 4.77
C TYR A 206 3.73 -17.51 4.52
N THR A 207 4.21 -17.10 3.34
CA THR A 207 5.64 -17.19 3.01
C THR A 207 6.49 -16.18 3.77
N LYS A 208 5.94 -15.03 4.16
CA LYS A 208 6.63 -14.09 5.05
C LYS A 208 6.85 -14.69 6.45
N ALA A 209 5.85 -15.38 7.02
CA ALA A 209 6.01 -16.10 8.28
C ALA A 209 7.08 -17.21 8.19
N LEU A 210 7.09 -17.96 7.08
CA LEU A 210 8.12 -18.97 6.85
C LEU A 210 9.52 -18.38 6.73
N ALA A 211 9.68 -17.23 6.08
CA ALA A 211 10.97 -16.55 5.94
C ALA A 211 11.51 -16.07 7.31
N GLU A 212 10.65 -15.54 8.19
CA GLU A 212 11.07 -15.19 9.55
C GLU A 212 11.56 -16.40 10.34
N TYR A 213 10.83 -17.50 10.27
CA TYR A 213 11.21 -18.73 10.96
C TYR A 213 12.51 -19.34 10.39
N LEU A 214 12.68 -19.31 9.07
CA LEU A 214 13.93 -19.71 8.41
C LEU A 214 15.11 -18.88 8.96
N LEU A 215 14.96 -17.57 9.03
CA LEU A 215 16.00 -16.69 9.60
C LEU A 215 16.33 -17.08 11.04
N GLN A 216 15.32 -17.33 11.87
CA GLN A 216 15.54 -17.77 13.26
C GLN A 216 16.29 -19.10 13.35
N GLN A 217 16.01 -20.05 12.46
CA GLN A 217 16.61 -21.37 12.48
C GLN A 217 18.00 -21.40 11.84
N GLU A 218 18.25 -20.55 10.85
CA GLU A 218 19.45 -20.62 10.02
C GLU A 218 20.41 -19.43 10.17
N ALA A 219 20.08 -18.40 10.93
CA ALA A 219 20.98 -17.24 11.08
C ALA A 219 22.33 -17.60 11.72
N GLY A 220 22.37 -18.58 12.62
CA GLY A 220 23.58 -18.92 13.36
C GLY A 220 24.11 -17.72 14.15
N ASP A 221 25.37 -17.34 13.91
CA ASP A 221 26.01 -16.19 14.59
C ASP A 221 25.74 -14.84 13.91
N ILE A 222 24.98 -14.82 12.79
CA ILE A 222 24.65 -13.56 12.12
C ILE A 222 23.68 -12.77 12.98
N ASN A 223 24.01 -11.51 13.23
CA ASN A 223 23.12 -10.57 13.87
C ASN A 223 21.97 -10.21 12.90
N VAL A 224 20.75 -10.62 13.22
CA VAL A 224 19.55 -10.42 12.37
C VAL A 224 18.51 -9.61 13.13
N ALA A 225 17.93 -8.62 12.48
CA ALA A 225 16.75 -7.91 12.95
C ALA A 225 15.61 -8.01 11.93
N ILE A 226 14.37 -8.12 12.42
CA ILE A 226 13.17 -8.21 11.60
C ILE A 226 12.31 -6.97 11.82
N VAL A 227 11.95 -6.28 10.74
CA VAL A 227 10.99 -5.15 10.75
C VAL A 227 9.69 -5.60 10.10
N ARG A 228 8.57 -5.42 10.80
CA ARG A 228 7.23 -5.80 10.37
C ARG A 228 6.36 -4.56 10.16
N PRO A 229 6.39 -3.91 9.02
CA PRO A 229 5.45 -2.83 8.74
C PRO A 229 4.04 -3.36 8.51
N SER A 230 3.03 -2.58 8.90
CA SER A 230 1.63 -2.81 8.56
C SER A 230 1.33 -2.36 7.12
N ILE A 231 0.21 -1.71 6.84
CA ILE A 231 -0.14 -1.25 5.48
C ILE A 231 0.66 0.00 5.15
N VAL A 232 1.71 -0.16 4.36
CA VAL A 232 2.58 0.97 4.00
C VAL A 232 1.90 1.89 2.99
N GLY A 233 1.71 3.14 3.40
CA GLY A 233 1.09 4.19 2.61
C GLY A 233 2.07 5.24 2.08
N ALA A 234 1.54 6.36 1.57
CA ALA A 234 2.35 7.48 1.09
C ALA A 234 3.23 8.09 2.19
N SER A 235 4.23 8.87 1.83
CA SER A 235 5.07 9.60 2.77
C SER A 235 4.26 10.57 3.63
N TRP A 236 4.56 10.65 4.90
CA TRP A 236 4.01 11.65 5.80
C TRP A 236 4.69 13.01 5.61
N LYS A 237 6.02 13.04 5.69
CA LYS A 237 6.82 14.26 5.63
C LYS A 237 7.93 14.19 4.59
N GLU A 238 8.59 13.03 4.43
CA GLU A 238 9.86 12.91 3.75
C GLU A 238 9.82 12.00 2.50
N PRO A 239 10.57 12.39 1.44
CA PRO A 239 11.25 13.67 1.26
C PRO A 239 10.25 14.81 1.06
N PHE A 240 9.01 14.53 0.75
CA PHE A 240 7.88 15.45 0.69
C PHE A 240 6.55 14.72 0.91
N PRO A 241 5.54 15.42 1.50
CA PRO A 241 4.28 14.79 1.87
C PRO A 241 3.52 14.18 0.67
N GLY A 242 2.93 13.03 0.91
CA GLY A 242 2.06 12.36 -0.05
C GLY A 242 2.77 11.62 -1.17
N TRP A 243 4.11 11.51 -1.17
CA TRP A 243 4.78 10.77 -2.22
C TRP A 243 4.39 9.28 -2.23
N ILE A 244 4.01 8.80 -3.40
CA ILE A 244 3.65 7.41 -3.69
C ILE A 244 3.80 7.16 -5.19
N ASP A 245 4.24 5.97 -5.60
CA ASP A 245 4.53 5.66 -6.99
C ASP A 245 3.83 4.42 -7.55
N ASN A 246 2.85 3.91 -6.83
CA ASN A 246 2.19 2.66 -7.22
C ASN A 246 0.69 2.63 -6.88
N PHE A 247 0.00 1.65 -7.48
CA PHE A 247 -1.42 1.39 -7.26
C PHE A 247 -1.68 0.30 -6.20
N ASN A 248 -0.65 -0.20 -5.54
CA ASN A 248 -0.79 -1.30 -4.59
C ASN A 248 -1.51 -0.87 -3.32
N GLY A 249 -2.10 -1.84 -2.63
CA GLY A 249 -2.79 -1.60 -1.37
C GLY A 249 -3.91 -0.55 -1.49
N PRO A 250 -3.98 0.40 -0.55
CA PRO A 250 -5.05 1.38 -0.49
C PRO A 250 -5.08 2.36 -1.66
N SER A 251 -3.93 2.67 -2.29
CA SER A 251 -3.81 3.70 -3.34
C SER A 251 -4.76 3.45 -4.51
N GLY A 252 -4.81 2.20 -4.99
CA GLY A 252 -5.72 1.82 -6.08
C GLY A 252 -7.19 1.96 -5.70
N ILE A 253 -7.54 1.63 -4.46
CA ILE A 253 -8.89 1.77 -3.90
C ILE A 253 -9.26 3.25 -3.76
N PHE A 254 -8.35 4.11 -3.27
CA PHE A 254 -8.58 5.54 -3.15
C PHE A 254 -8.82 6.19 -4.52
N ILE A 255 -8.00 5.84 -5.52
CA ILE A 255 -8.18 6.30 -6.89
C ILE A 255 -9.53 5.83 -7.46
N ALA A 256 -9.91 4.57 -7.26
CA ALA A 256 -11.20 4.04 -7.72
C ALA A 256 -12.39 4.75 -7.03
N ALA A 257 -12.26 5.08 -5.76
CA ALA A 257 -13.24 5.89 -5.01
C ALA A 257 -13.31 7.33 -5.55
N GLY A 258 -12.17 7.97 -5.76
CA GLY A 258 -12.07 9.34 -6.31
C GLY A 258 -12.60 9.47 -7.74
N LYS A 259 -12.36 8.47 -8.60
CA LYS A 259 -12.94 8.39 -9.96
C LYS A 259 -14.45 8.03 -9.94
N GLY A 260 -15.01 7.68 -8.76
CA GLY A 260 -16.41 7.25 -8.61
C GLY A 260 -16.71 5.89 -9.25
N ILE A 261 -15.69 5.07 -9.47
CA ILE A 261 -15.81 3.70 -9.99
C ILE A 261 -16.17 2.77 -8.83
N LEU A 262 -15.48 2.85 -7.70
CA LEU A 262 -15.82 2.15 -6.46
C LEU A 262 -17.03 2.79 -5.79
N ARG A 263 -18.07 1.99 -5.48
CA ARG A 263 -19.33 2.44 -4.86
C ARG A 263 -19.67 1.69 -3.59
N THR A 264 -19.19 0.47 -3.47
CA THR A 264 -19.40 -0.39 -2.31
C THR A 264 -18.21 -1.32 -2.15
N MET A 265 -17.88 -1.65 -0.92
CA MET A 265 -16.82 -2.58 -0.57
C MET A 265 -17.17 -3.28 0.74
N ARG A 266 -16.80 -4.56 0.86
CA ARG A 266 -16.87 -5.25 2.14
C ARG A 266 -15.74 -4.76 3.05
N ALA A 267 -16.13 -4.11 4.12
CA ALA A 267 -15.24 -3.64 5.17
C ALA A 267 -16.05 -3.36 6.44
N SER A 268 -15.40 -3.43 7.58
CA SER A 268 -15.97 -2.96 8.85
C SER A 268 -15.58 -1.50 9.07
N ASN A 269 -16.57 -0.62 9.27
CA ASN A 269 -16.28 0.78 9.59
C ASN A 269 -15.44 0.93 10.87
N ASN A 270 -15.59 0.00 11.81
CA ASN A 270 -14.93 0.02 13.12
C ASN A 270 -13.61 -0.78 13.14
N ALA A 271 -13.28 -1.52 12.08
CA ALA A 271 -12.00 -2.20 12.01
C ALA A 271 -10.87 -1.17 11.85
N VAL A 272 -9.77 -1.43 12.55
CA VAL A 272 -8.58 -0.57 12.49
C VAL A 272 -7.92 -0.70 11.12
N ALA A 273 -7.76 0.42 10.46
CA ALA A 273 -6.96 0.56 9.25
C ALA A 273 -5.52 0.88 9.67
N ASP A 274 -4.72 -0.14 9.90
CA ASP A 274 -3.35 0.07 10.34
C ASP A 274 -2.48 0.54 9.17
N LEU A 275 -2.62 1.83 8.84
CA LEU A 275 -1.83 2.51 7.82
C LEU A 275 -0.58 3.08 8.45
N VAL A 276 0.58 2.84 7.86
CA VAL A 276 1.85 3.42 8.29
C VAL A 276 2.52 4.16 7.12
N PRO A 277 2.94 5.42 7.28
CA PRO A 277 3.66 6.14 6.23
C PRO A 277 5.00 5.48 5.89
N VAL A 278 5.37 5.48 4.60
CA VAL A 278 6.60 4.83 4.13
C VAL A 278 7.86 5.44 4.77
N ASP A 279 7.92 6.74 4.95
CA ASP A 279 9.04 7.43 5.60
C ASP A 279 9.18 7.05 7.07
N VAL A 280 8.08 6.84 7.80
CA VAL A 280 8.09 6.29 9.17
C VAL A 280 8.71 4.90 9.19
N VAL A 281 8.30 4.01 8.28
CA VAL A 281 8.85 2.64 8.17
C VAL A 281 10.33 2.66 7.86
N ILE A 282 10.75 3.53 6.95
CA ILE A 282 12.16 3.62 6.55
C ILE A 282 13.02 4.23 7.66
N ASN A 283 12.55 5.28 8.33
CA ASN A 283 13.24 5.85 9.49
C ASN A 283 13.42 4.80 10.59
N ALA A 284 12.38 4.04 10.90
CA ALA A 284 12.46 2.93 11.85
C ALA A 284 13.44 1.86 11.37
N THR A 285 13.42 1.46 10.10
CA THR A 285 14.30 0.43 9.54
C THR A 285 15.78 0.82 9.65
N LEU A 286 16.11 2.08 9.36
CA LEU A 286 17.47 2.60 9.52
C LEU A 286 17.88 2.66 10.99
N ALA A 287 17.00 3.08 11.90
CA ALA A 287 17.25 3.08 13.33
C ALA A 287 17.41 1.65 13.90
N VAL A 288 16.64 0.68 13.42
CA VAL A 288 16.78 -0.75 13.78
C VAL A 288 18.15 -1.27 13.42
N ALA A 289 18.62 -1.00 12.20
CA ALA A 289 19.95 -1.44 11.77
C ALA A 289 21.06 -0.77 12.59
N TRP A 290 20.94 0.53 12.88
CA TRP A 290 21.85 1.24 13.78
C TRP A 290 21.89 0.63 15.18
N TYR A 291 20.75 0.44 15.81
CA TYR A 291 20.68 -0.07 17.18
C TYR A 291 21.19 -1.51 17.27
N SER A 292 20.65 -2.40 16.45
CA SER A 292 20.99 -3.83 16.47
C SER A 292 22.45 -4.07 16.05
N GLY A 293 22.95 -3.32 15.06
CA GLY A 293 24.35 -3.39 14.62
C GLY A 293 25.33 -2.86 15.67
N SER A 294 24.96 -1.78 16.38
CA SER A 294 25.82 -1.23 17.45
C SER A 294 25.87 -2.10 18.70
N GLN A 295 24.77 -2.77 19.03
CA GLN A 295 24.69 -3.62 20.24
C GLN A 295 25.22 -5.03 20.01
N MET A 296 25.34 -5.48 18.76
CA MET A 296 25.70 -6.86 18.39
C MET A 296 24.96 -7.90 19.25
N SER A 297 23.64 -7.72 19.36
CA SER A 297 22.79 -8.57 20.18
C SER A 297 22.83 -10.03 19.68
N LYS A 298 23.02 -10.97 20.60
CA LYS A 298 22.90 -12.41 20.29
C LYS A 298 21.46 -12.85 20.01
N ASN A 299 20.48 -12.04 20.40
CA ASN A 299 19.08 -12.35 20.22
C ASN A 299 18.54 -11.59 19.01
N MET A 300 17.84 -12.31 18.13
CA MET A 300 17.12 -11.73 17.02
C MET A 300 15.99 -10.84 17.55
N LEU A 301 16.03 -9.54 17.24
CA LEU A 301 15.01 -8.58 17.62
C LEU A 301 13.99 -8.42 16.48
N VAL A 302 12.72 -8.41 16.85
CA VAL A 302 11.59 -8.19 15.96
C VAL A 302 10.95 -6.86 16.32
N TYR A 303 10.57 -6.07 15.32
CA TYR A 303 9.98 -4.74 15.51
C TYR A 303 8.68 -4.64 14.73
N ASN A 304 7.55 -4.51 15.42
CA ASN A 304 6.24 -4.28 14.80
C ASN A 304 6.07 -2.77 14.51
N CYS A 305 6.24 -2.38 13.26
CA CYS A 305 6.08 -0.99 12.81
C CYS A 305 4.61 -0.72 12.40
N THR A 306 3.77 -0.47 13.38
CA THR A 306 2.32 -0.33 13.26
C THR A 306 1.82 0.95 13.94
N THR A 307 0.61 1.36 13.62
CA THR A 307 -0.01 2.58 14.18
C THR A 307 -1.22 2.27 15.07
N GLY A 308 -1.88 1.14 14.85
CA GLY A 308 -3.19 0.84 15.41
C GLY A 308 -3.26 0.79 16.93
N GLY A 309 -2.19 0.37 17.61
CA GLY A 309 -2.13 0.35 19.08
C GLY A 309 -1.78 1.70 19.71
N ILE A 310 -1.19 2.63 18.95
CA ILE A 310 -0.67 3.91 19.46
C ILE A 310 -1.54 5.08 19.02
N ASN A 311 -1.94 5.11 17.76
CA ASN A 311 -2.73 6.17 17.14
C ASN A 311 -3.75 5.51 16.18
N PRO A 312 -4.81 4.88 16.72
CA PRO A 312 -5.74 4.10 15.93
C PRO A 312 -6.51 4.95 14.92
N PHE A 313 -6.74 4.38 13.75
CA PHE A 313 -7.48 4.97 12.66
C PHE A 313 -8.37 3.89 12.02
N HIS A 314 -9.66 4.19 11.77
CA HIS A 314 -10.63 3.17 11.35
C HIS A 314 -11.01 3.31 9.87
N TRP A 315 -11.43 2.21 9.24
CA TRP A 315 -11.79 2.23 7.82
C TRP A 315 -12.94 3.20 7.49
N GLY A 316 -13.88 3.42 8.42
CA GLY A 316 -14.92 4.43 8.27
C GLY A 316 -14.38 5.85 8.20
N GLU A 317 -13.33 6.15 8.97
CA GLU A 317 -12.63 7.45 8.93
C GLU A 317 -11.81 7.60 7.65
N VAL A 318 -11.12 6.51 7.21
CA VAL A 318 -10.42 6.47 5.91
C VAL A 318 -11.39 6.81 4.78
N GLU A 319 -12.53 6.14 4.72
CA GLU A 319 -13.58 6.40 3.71
C GLU A 319 -14.01 7.88 3.73
N TYR A 320 -14.31 8.41 4.92
CA TYR A 320 -14.73 9.80 5.07
C TYR A 320 -13.68 10.78 4.52
N HIS A 321 -12.41 10.63 4.91
CA HIS A 321 -11.34 11.53 4.47
C HIS A 321 -11.05 11.41 2.98
N VAL A 322 -11.00 10.21 2.42
CA VAL A 322 -10.80 9.99 0.98
C VAL A 322 -11.91 10.63 0.17
N ILE A 323 -13.16 10.38 0.52
CA ILE A 323 -14.32 10.94 -0.19
C ILE A 323 -14.40 12.46 -0.04
N SER A 324 -14.16 12.98 1.15
CA SER A 324 -14.13 14.43 1.42
C SER A 324 -13.06 15.12 0.59
N THR A 325 -11.84 14.58 0.57
CA THR A 325 -10.72 15.15 -0.18
C THR A 325 -10.99 15.17 -1.68
N PHE A 326 -11.46 14.06 -2.26
CA PHE A 326 -11.74 14.02 -3.70
C PHE A 326 -13.03 14.76 -4.10
N LYS A 327 -13.91 15.09 -3.18
CA LYS A 327 -15.00 16.03 -3.44
C LYS A 327 -14.50 17.49 -3.52
N ARG A 328 -13.51 17.86 -2.71
CA ARG A 328 -12.88 19.20 -2.73
C ARG A 328 -11.87 19.34 -3.87
N ASN A 329 -11.06 18.31 -4.08
CA ASN A 329 -9.96 18.24 -5.04
C ASN A 329 -10.14 17.05 -5.99
N PRO A 330 -11.10 17.13 -6.93
CA PRO A 330 -11.49 15.99 -7.75
C PRO A 330 -10.37 15.54 -8.69
N LEU A 331 -10.39 14.23 -8.95
CA LEU A 331 -9.60 13.63 -10.03
C LEU A 331 -10.18 14.02 -11.40
N GLU A 332 -9.30 14.14 -12.38
CA GLU A 332 -9.71 14.41 -13.76
C GLU A 332 -10.52 13.26 -14.33
N GLN A 333 -11.43 13.54 -15.26
CA GLN A 333 -12.24 12.54 -15.94
C GLN A 333 -12.92 11.53 -15.00
N ALA A 334 -13.40 11.99 -13.84
CA ALA A 334 -14.17 11.13 -12.94
C ALA A 334 -15.39 10.54 -13.66
N PHE A 335 -15.62 9.24 -13.48
CA PHE A 335 -16.78 8.55 -14.06
C PHE A 335 -18.09 8.94 -13.38
N ARG A 336 -18.04 9.07 -12.04
CA ARG A 336 -19.14 9.54 -11.19
C ARG A 336 -18.61 10.34 -10.01
N ARG A 337 -19.47 11.11 -9.36
CA ARG A 337 -19.11 11.81 -8.13
C ARG A 337 -18.68 10.81 -7.05
N PRO A 338 -17.54 11.05 -6.34
CA PRO A 338 -17.06 10.16 -5.28
C PRO A 338 -18.14 9.92 -4.21
N ASN A 339 -18.39 8.67 -3.94
CA ASN A 339 -19.24 8.19 -2.86
C ASN A 339 -19.07 6.68 -2.74
N VAL A 340 -18.64 6.21 -1.59
CA VAL A 340 -18.43 4.78 -1.29
C VAL A 340 -19.30 4.43 -0.08
N ASN A 341 -19.73 3.19 -0.01
CA ASN A 341 -20.42 2.64 1.15
C ASN A 341 -19.67 1.38 1.60
N LEU A 342 -19.23 1.38 2.86
CA LEU A 342 -18.63 0.21 3.47
C LEU A 342 -19.72 -0.62 4.16
N THR A 343 -19.70 -1.92 3.97
CA THR A 343 -20.69 -2.83 4.58
C THR A 343 -20.06 -4.17 4.94
N THR A 344 -20.44 -4.72 6.08
CA THR A 344 -20.08 -6.08 6.49
C THR A 344 -21.02 -7.14 5.90
N ASN A 345 -22.22 -6.74 5.47
CA ASN A 345 -23.23 -7.66 4.95
C ASN A 345 -22.93 -8.08 3.52
N HIS A 346 -22.73 -9.37 3.31
CA HIS A 346 -22.41 -9.96 2.01
C HIS A 346 -23.51 -9.72 0.96
N LEU A 347 -24.77 -9.94 1.29
CA LEU A 347 -25.89 -9.82 0.36
C LEU A 347 -26.09 -8.37 -0.09
N ILE A 348 -26.03 -7.43 0.86
CA ILE A 348 -26.11 -5.99 0.57
C ILE A 348 -24.96 -5.56 -0.35
N ASN A 349 -23.77 -6.04 -0.09
CA ASN A 349 -22.60 -5.74 -0.92
C ASN A 349 -22.78 -6.30 -2.35
N GLN A 350 -23.22 -7.56 -2.49
CA GLN A 350 -23.47 -8.18 -3.80
C GLN A 350 -24.55 -7.44 -4.60
N TYR A 351 -25.63 -7.02 -3.94
CA TYR A 351 -26.66 -6.21 -4.56
C TYR A 351 -26.10 -4.90 -5.13
N TRP A 352 -25.32 -4.17 -4.31
CA TRP A 352 -24.73 -2.91 -4.74
C TRP A 352 -23.62 -3.10 -5.79
N ILE A 353 -22.88 -4.20 -5.76
CA ILE A 353 -21.96 -4.57 -6.84
C ILE A 353 -22.72 -4.75 -8.16
N ALA A 354 -23.84 -5.47 -8.15
CA ALA A 354 -24.63 -5.69 -9.34
C ALA A 354 -25.19 -4.35 -9.88
N VAL A 355 -25.85 -3.57 -9.04
CA VAL A 355 -26.58 -2.35 -9.44
C VAL A 355 -25.67 -1.16 -9.68
N SER A 356 -24.61 -0.99 -8.85
CA SER A 356 -23.78 0.22 -8.90
C SER A 356 -22.44 0.04 -9.61
N HIS A 357 -21.92 -1.19 -9.76
CA HIS A 357 -20.70 -1.46 -10.49
C HIS A 357 -21.00 -2.10 -11.86
N LYS A 358 -21.59 -3.31 -11.87
CA LYS A 358 -21.74 -4.10 -13.11
C LYS A 358 -22.74 -3.49 -14.09
N ALA A 359 -23.96 -3.15 -13.64
CA ALA A 359 -24.98 -2.63 -14.54
C ALA A 359 -24.58 -1.32 -15.25
N PRO A 360 -24.07 -0.27 -14.56
CA PRO A 360 -23.60 0.93 -15.24
C PRO A 360 -22.40 0.70 -16.16
N ALA A 361 -21.48 -0.20 -15.76
CA ALA A 361 -20.33 -0.53 -16.59
C ALA A 361 -20.75 -1.25 -17.88
N PHE A 362 -21.70 -2.18 -17.79
CA PHE A 362 -22.26 -2.88 -18.93
C PHE A 362 -22.97 -1.91 -19.90
N LEU A 363 -23.82 -1.01 -19.37
CA LEU A 363 -24.52 -0.02 -20.19
C LEU A 363 -23.54 0.95 -20.86
N TYR A 364 -22.48 1.35 -20.16
CA TYR A 364 -21.44 2.21 -20.72
C TYR A 364 -20.63 1.49 -21.80
N ASP A 365 -20.27 0.23 -21.61
CA ASP A 365 -19.58 -0.58 -22.61
C ASP A 365 -20.47 -0.86 -23.83
N LEU A 366 -21.78 -1.05 -23.64
CA LEU A 366 -22.76 -1.16 -24.73
C LEU A 366 -22.80 0.14 -25.55
N TYR A 367 -22.88 1.30 -24.88
CA TYR A 367 -22.80 2.60 -25.53
C TYR A 367 -21.49 2.77 -26.33
N LEU A 368 -20.34 2.40 -25.76
CA LEU A 368 -19.05 2.47 -26.46
C LEU A 368 -19.04 1.60 -27.73
N ARG A 369 -19.62 0.40 -27.68
CA ARG A 369 -19.76 -0.48 -28.87
C ARG A 369 -20.64 0.16 -29.96
N LEU A 370 -21.74 0.78 -29.55
CA LEU A 370 -22.66 1.44 -30.51
C LEU A 370 -21.99 2.62 -31.24
N ILE A 371 -21.05 3.30 -30.62
CA ILE A 371 -20.27 4.42 -31.23
C ILE A 371 -18.94 3.95 -31.84
N GLY A 372 -18.72 2.64 -31.99
CA GLY A 372 -17.50 2.07 -32.61
C GLY A 372 -16.23 2.18 -31.76
N ARG A 373 -16.35 2.35 -30.43
CA ARG A 373 -15.22 2.37 -29.50
C ARG A 373 -15.09 1.06 -28.72
N GLU A 374 -13.85 0.71 -28.33
CA GLU A 374 -13.60 -0.50 -27.54
C GLU A 374 -14.17 -0.42 -26.13
N PRO A 375 -14.92 -1.44 -25.69
CA PRO A 375 -15.44 -1.54 -24.34
C PRO A 375 -14.30 -1.84 -23.34
N ARG A 376 -14.19 -1.04 -22.28
CA ARG A 376 -13.10 -1.16 -21.27
C ARG A 376 -13.61 -1.19 -19.83
N MET A 377 -14.84 -0.75 -19.57
CA MET A 377 -15.32 -0.54 -18.21
C MET A 377 -15.56 -1.85 -17.47
N MET A 378 -16.15 -2.86 -18.10
CA MET A 378 -16.34 -4.18 -17.48
C MET A 378 -15.01 -4.84 -17.08
N LYS A 379 -13.96 -4.68 -17.91
CA LYS A 379 -12.60 -5.16 -17.60
C LYS A 379 -12.01 -4.42 -16.38
N THR A 380 -12.23 -3.11 -16.29
CA THR A 380 -11.82 -2.28 -15.15
C THR A 380 -12.54 -2.70 -13.87
N ILE A 381 -13.85 -2.91 -13.93
CA ILE A 381 -14.66 -3.39 -12.80
C ILE A 381 -14.20 -4.79 -12.34
N SER A 382 -13.92 -5.69 -13.28
CA SER A 382 -13.42 -7.04 -12.94
C SER A 382 -12.08 -6.98 -12.18
N ARG A 383 -11.16 -6.12 -12.61
CA ARG A 383 -9.88 -5.90 -11.90
C ARG A 383 -10.08 -5.29 -10.51
N LEU A 384 -10.99 -4.31 -10.40
CA LEU A 384 -11.34 -3.71 -9.12
C LEU A 384 -11.92 -4.74 -8.15
N HIS A 385 -12.84 -5.60 -8.62
CA HIS A 385 -13.41 -6.66 -7.77
C HIS A 385 -12.36 -7.65 -7.28
N LYS A 386 -11.42 -8.05 -8.14
CA LYS A 386 -10.30 -8.91 -7.72
C LYS A 386 -9.47 -8.25 -6.61
N ALA A 387 -9.16 -6.96 -6.76
CA ALA A 387 -8.44 -6.22 -5.73
C ALA A 387 -9.24 -6.11 -4.42
N MET A 388 -10.55 -5.85 -4.50
CA MET A 388 -11.41 -5.79 -3.32
C MET A 388 -11.46 -7.12 -2.56
N MET A 389 -11.60 -8.26 -3.27
CA MET A 389 -11.63 -9.59 -2.66
C MET A 389 -10.34 -9.91 -1.90
N VAL A 390 -9.21 -9.51 -2.45
CA VAL A 390 -7.90 -9.71 -1.83
C VAL A 390 -7.73 -8.87 -0.55
N LEU A 391 -8.33 -7.68 -0.51
CA LEU A 391 -8.22 -6.77 0.63
C LEU A 391 -9.30 -7.00 1.70
N GLU A 392 -10.37 -7.72 1.39
CA GLU A 392 -11.52 -7.91 2.27
C GLU A 392 -11.15 -8.45 3.66
N TYR A 393 -10.22 -9.40 3.72
CA TYR A 393 -9.75 -9.94 4.99
C TYR A 393 -9.18 -8.84 5.89
N PHE A 394 -8.31 -7.99 5.34
CA PHE A 394 -7.63 -6.92 6.07
C PHE A 394 -8.54 -5.73 6.42
N THR A 395 -9.61 -5.53 5.67
CA THR A 395 -10.58 -4.45 5.95
C THR A 395 -11.72 -4.89 6.88
N SER A 396 -11.79 -6.18 7.21
CA SER A 396 -12.85 -6.75 8.05
C SER A 396 -12.38 -7.23 9.43
N HIS A 397 -11.06 -7.31 9.64
CA HIS A 397 -10.45 -7.74 10.90
C HIS A 397 -9.58 -6.64 11.49
N SER A 398 -9.32 -6.73 12.79
CA SER A 398 -8.40 -5.89 13.53
C SER A 398 -7.44 -6.77 14.32
N TRP A 399 -6.24 -6.27 14.54
CA TRP A 399 -5.19 -6.97 15.30
C TRP A 399 -4.63 -6.05 16.36
N GLU A 400 -4.06 -6.64 17.40
CA GLU A 400 -3.27 -5.95 18.41
C GLU A 400 -1.81 -6.35 18.25
N TRP A 401 -0.95 -5.37 17.98
CA TRP A 401 0.48 -5.59 17.90
C TRP A 401 1.19 -5.01 19.11
N ASN A 402 2.01 -5.83 19.77
CA ASN A 402 2.97 -5.32 20.73
C ASN A 402 4.03 -4.48 20.00
N THR A 403 4.39 -3.32 20.55
CA THR A 403 5.34 -2.36 19.97
C THR A 403 6.39 -1.90 21.02
N ASP A 404 6.70 -2.74 21.99
CA ASP A 404 7.63 -2.42 23.07
C ASP A 404 9.05 -2.20 22.54
N ASN A 405 9.49 -3.01 21.57
CA ASN A 405 10.80 -2.85 20.93
C ASN A 405 10.89 -1.55 20.12
N MET A 406 9.81 -1.14 19.44
CA MET A 406 9.77 0.17 18.76
C MET A 406 9.85 1.33 19.75
N SER A 407 9.15 1.21 20.87
CA SER A 407 9.17 2.22 21.95
C SER A 407 10.54 2.28 22.61
N MET A 408 11.17 1.13 22.89
CA MET A 408 12.52 1.03 23.38
C MET A 408 13.51 1.66 22.41
N LEU A 409 13.43 1.34 21.12
CA LEU A 409 14.30 1.91 20.08
C LEU A 409 14.21 3.44 20.06
N LEU A 410 12.98 3.99 20.08
CA LEU A 410 12.77 5.44 20.11
C LEU A 410 13.39 6.08 21.37
N ALA A 411 13.33 5.40 22.53
CA ALA A 411 13.93 5.90 23.77
C ALA A 411 15.47 5.98 23.71
N GLN A 412 16.13 5.09 22.96
CA GLN A 412 17.59 5.03 22.81
C GLN A 412 18.18 6.11 21.89
N MET A 413 17.35 6.72 21.03
CA MET A 413 17.80 7.73 20.08
C MET A 413 18.09 9.07 20.75
N SER A 414 19.10 9.79 20.24
CA SER A 414 19.37 11.18 20.60
C SER A 414 18.23 12.12 20.18
N PRO A 415 18.08 13.31 20.80
CA PRO A 415 17.09 14.29 20.35
C PRO A 415 17.27 14.72 18.90
N GLU A 416 18.52 14.77 18.41
CA GLU A 416 18.87 15.10 17.03
C GLU A 416 18.41 14.00 16.08
N ASP A 417 18.73 12.73 16.39
CA ASP A 417 18.31 11.58 15.60
C ASP A 417 16.78 11.46 15.54
N LYS A 418 16.07 11.73 16.65
CA LYS A 418 14.59 11.74 16.66
C LYS A 418 13.97 12.76 15.71
N LYS A 419 14.66 13.86 15.42
CA LYS A 419 14.20 14.86 14.44
C LYS A 419 14.43 14.38 13.01
N VAL A 420 15.61 13.82 12.75
CA VAL A 420 16.02 13.39 11.41
C VAL A 420 15.36 12.07 11.02
N PHE A 421 15.34 11.09 11.92
CA PHE A 421 14.76 9.76 11.70
C PHE A 421 13.47 9.59 12.51
N ASN A 422 12.52 10.49 12.30
CA ASN A 422 11.27 10.47 13.06
C ASN A 422 10.37 9.30 12.63
N PHE A 423 10.03 8.44 13.58
CA PHE A 423 9.03 7.38 13.43
C PHE A 423 8.02 7.35 14.58
N ASP A 424 7.88 8.43 15.32
CA ASP A 424 6.89 8.57 16.39
C ASP A 424 5.49 8.84 15.80
N VAL A 425 4.71 7.79 15.63
CA VAL A 425 3.37 7.84 15.02
C VAL A 425 2.32 8.57 15.88
N ARG A 426 2.62 8.89 17.15
CA ARG A 426 1.74 9.72 18.01
C ARG A 426 1.57 11.13 17.47
N GLN A 427 2.54 11.62 16.71
CA GLN A 427 2.54 12.95 16.09
C GLN A 427 1.74 13.02 14.79
N LEU A 428 1.29 11.87 14.25
CA LEU A 428 0.61 11.78 12.97
C LEU A 428 -0.82 12.30 13.09
N ASN A 429 -1.15 13.35 12.32
CA ASN A 429 -2.52 13.84 12.13
C ASN A 429 -3.13 13.12 10.92
N TRP A 430 -4.12 12.27 11.17
CA TRP A 430 -4.74 11.45 10.13
C TRP A 430 -5.45 12.27 9.05
N ALA A 431 -6.10 13.37 9.40
CA ALA A 431 -6.80 14.22 8.43
C ALA A 431 -5.83 14.83 7.41
N GLU A 432 -4.72 15.40 7.90
CA GLU A 432 -3.67 15.99 7.06
C GLU A 432 -2.94 14.92 6.23
N TYR A 433 -2.64 13.78 6.85
CA TYR A 433 -1.99 12.67 6.17
C TYR A 433 -2.84 12.12 5.03
N MET A 434 -4.14 11.88 5.26
CA MET A 434 -5.05 11.38 4.24
C MET A 434 -5.27 12.37 3.10
N GLU A 435 -5.32 13.68 3.40
CA GLU A 435 -5.36 14.70 2.36
C GLU A 435 -4.10 14.68 1.50
N SER A 436 -2.92 14.66 2.13
CA SER A 436 -1.62 14.56 1.44
C SER A 436 -1.50 13.27 0.62
N TYR A 437 -1.95 12.15 1.16
CA TYR A 437 -1.95 10.87 0.46
C TYR A 437 -2.83 10.92 -0.80
N CYS A 438 -4.08 11.37 -0.68
CA CYS A 438 -4.98 11.50 -1.82
C CYS A 438 -4.42 12.45 -2.89
N MET A 439 -3.85 13.58 -2.49
CA MET A 439 -3.22 14.53 -3.41
C MET A 439 -1.96 13.94 -4.04
N GLY A 440 -1.20 13.14 -3.29
CA GLY A 440 -0.07 12.38 -3.80
C GLY A 440 -0.46 11.36 -4.87
N THR A 441 -1.55 10.61 -4.68
CA THR A 441 -2.06 9.69 -5.72
C THR A 441 -2.44 10.43 -6.99
N LYS A 442 -3.08 11.61 -6.87
CA LYS A 442 -3.40 12.48 -8.01
C LYS A 442 -2.12 12.89 -8.76
N LYS A 443 -1.13 13.42 -8.04
CA LYS A 443 0.06 14.04 -8.61
C LYS A 443 1.08 13.03 -9.14
N TYR A 444 1.37 11.98 -8.36
CA TYR A 444 2.51 11.09 -8.63
C TYR A 444 2.12 9.76 -9.29
N VAL A 445 0.90 9.27 -9.03
CA VAL A 445 0.42 8.00 -9.62
C VAL A 445 -0.36 8.25 -10.90
N LEU A 446 -1.25 9.26 -10.91
CA LEU A 446 -2.07 9.60 -12.06
C LEU A 446 -1.43 10.67 -12.96
N ASN A 447 -0.35 11.33 -12.52
CA ASN A 447 0.30 12.44 -13.20
C ASN A 447 -0.67 13.59 -13.56
N GLU A 448 -1.67 13.84 -12.69
CA GLU A 448 -2.63 14.93 -12.84
C GLU A 448 -2.10 16.18 -12.15
N GLU A 449 -2.05 17.30 -12.86
CA GLU A 449 -1.59 18.57 -12.32
C GLU A 449 -2.66 19.29 -11.50
N LEU A 450 -2.24 20.13 -10.55
CA LEU A 450 -3.13 20.98 -9.78
C LEU A 450 -3.81 22.06 -10.63
N SER A 451 -3.18 22.47 -11.73
CA SER A 451 -3.74 23.38 -12.74
C SER A 451 -5.04 22.85 -13.36
N GLY A 452 -5.22 21.54 -13.43
CA GLY A 452 -6.44 20.88 -13.91
C GLY A 452 -7.64 20.92 -12.93
N LEU A 453 -7.45 21.33 -11.68
CA LEU A 453 -8.53 21.30 -10.66
C LEU A 453 -9.78 22.11 -11.04
N PRO A 454 -9.73 23.33 -11.61
CA PRO A 454 -10.93 24.05 -12.01
C PRO A 454 -11.77 23.29 -13.04
N ALA A 455 -11.12 22.68 -14.04
CA ALA A 455 -11.78 21.86 -15.05
C ALA A 455 -12.40 20.59 -14.43
N ALA A 456 -11.67 19.91 -13.55
CA ALA A 456 -12.15 18.74 -12.84
C ALA A 456 -13.36 19.06 -11.93
N ARG A 457 -13.36 20.20 -11.24
CA ARG A 457 -14.51 20.68 -10.44
C ARG A 457 -15.72 20.96 -11.32
N LYS A 458 -15.53 21.62 -12.47
CA LYS A 458 -16.61 21.86 -13.45
C LYS A 458 -17.22 20.53 -13.95
N HIS A 459 -16.36 19.56 -14.27
CA HIS A 459 -16.79 18.22 -14.67
C HIS A 459 -17.58 17.53 -13.55
N LEU A 460 -17.12 17.56 -12.31
CA LEU A 460 -17.80 16.96 -11.16
C LEU A 460 -19.17 17.61 -10.89
N ASN A 461 -19.29 18.92 -11.05
CA ASN A 461 -20.57 19.64 -10.96
C ASN A 461 -21.55 19.26 -12.09
N LYS A 462 -21.04 19.07 -13.32
CA LYS A 462 -21.84 18.54 -14.44
C LYS A 462 -22.41 17.16 -14.12
N LEU A 463 -21.58 16.25 -13.59
CA LEU A 463 -22.02 14.91 -13.19
C LEU A 463 -23.08 14.96 -12.07
N ARG A 464 -22.93 15.89 -11.11
CA ARG A 464 -23.94 16.12 -10.06
C ARG A 464 -25.27 16.55 -10.67
N ASN A 465 -25.25 17.52 -11.58
CA ASN A 465 -26.46 18.04 -12.21
C ASN A 465 -27.16 16.95 -13.05
N ILE A 466 -26.41 16.17 -13.82
CA ILE A 466 -26.94 15.01 -14.57
C ILE A 466 -27.65 14.04 -13.62
N ARG A 467 -27.04 13.71 -12.49
CA ARG A 467 -27.64 12.81 -11.50
C ARG A 467 -28.94 13.39 -10.92
N TYR A 468 -28.95 14.66 -10.57
CA TYR A 468 -30.17 15.31 -10.05
C TYR A 468 -31.28 15.34 -11.08
N THR A 469 -30.98 15.71 -12.34
CA THR A 469 -31.93 15.68 -13.44
C THR A 469 -32.51 14.28 -13.65
N PHE A 470 -31.65 13.25 -13.70
CA PHE A 470 -32.09 11.85 -13.83
C PHE A 470 -32.99 11.42 -12.67
N ASN A 471 -32.59 11.69 -11.42
CA ASN A 471 -33.39 11.34 -10.25
C ASN A 471 -34.73 12.07 -10.25
N THR A 472 -34.77 13.34 -10.64
CA THR A 472 -36.01 14.12 -10.75
C THR A 472 -36.93 13.52 -11.80
N ILE A 473 -36.41 13.20 -13.00
CA ILE A 473 -37.20 12.56 -14.05
C ILE A 473 -37.73 11.19 -13.58
N LEU A 474 -36.90 10.40 -12.89
CA LEU A 474 -37.30 9.08 -12.39
C LEU A 474 -38.42 9.22 -11.33
N VAL A 475 -38.28 10.14 -10.39
CA VAL A 475 -39.32 10.41 -9.38
C VAL A 475 -40.61 10.86 -10.01
N VAL A 476 -40.56 11.78 -10.99
CA VAL A 476 -41.74 12.24 -11.73
C VAL A 476 -42.38 11.07 -12.52
N PHE A 477 -41.57 10.21 -13.14
CA PHE A 477 -42.06 9.04 -13.88
C PHE A 477 -42.75 8.03 -12.94
N ILE A 478 -42.13 7.68 -11.83
CA ILE A 478 -42.70 6.79 -10.82
C ILE A 478 -43.99 7.38 -10.27
N TRP A 479 -43.98 8.69 -9.95
CA TRP A 479 -45.15 9.40 -9.46
C TRP A 479 -46.30 9.36 -10.48
N ARG A 480 -46.03 9.56 -11.78
CA ARG A 480 -47.05 9.44 -12.84
C ARG A 480 -47.65 8.05 -12.93
N ILE A 481 -46.83 6.99 -12.74
CA ILE A 481 -47.35 5.63 -12.68
C ILE A 481 -48.28 5.44 -11.48
N PHE A 482 -47.91 5.97 -10.34
CA PHE A 482 -48.74 5.92 -9.12
C PHE A 482 -50.05 6.68 -9.30
N ILE A 483 -50.03 7.88 -9.84
CA ILE A 483 -51.24 8.67 -10.15
C ILE A 483 -52.15 7.91 -11.14
N ALA A 484 -51.56 7.26 -12.16
CA ALA A 484 -52.35 6.52 -13.15
C ALA A 484 -53.04 5.29 -12.54
N ARG A 485 -52.44 4.63 -11.55
CA ARG A 485 -52.90 3.36 -10.97
C ARG A 485 -53.61 3.47 -9.61
N SER A 486 -53.46 4.58 -8.88
CA SER A 486 -53.98 4.74 -7.53
C SER A 486 -54.89 5.96 -7.40
N GLN A 487 -56.16 5.74 -6.97
CA GLN A 487 -57.10 6.83 -6.66
C GLN A 487 -56.61 7.74 -5.55
N MET A 488 -55.99 7.15 -4.53
CA MET A 488 -55.40 7.88 -3.38
C MET A 488 -54.26 8.79 -3.82
N ALA A 489 -53.36 8.31 -4.69
CA ALA A 489 -52.28 9.12 -5.24
C ALA A 489 -52.79 10.30 -6.10
N ARG A 490 -53.90 10.10 -6.86
CA ARG A 490 -54.59 11.16 -7.59
C ARG A 490 -55.14 12.23 -6.65
N ASN A 491 -55.78 11.83 -5.59
CA ASN A 491 -56.38 12.76 -4.63
C ASN A 491 -55.29 13.59 -3.93
N ILE A 492 -54.18 12.98 -3.54
CA ILE A 492 -53.01 13.68 -2.95
C ILE A 492 -52.44 14.68 -3.99
N TRP A 493 -52.31 14.27 -5.26
CA TRP A 493 -51.80 15.15 -6.30
C TRP A 493 -52.68 16.37 -6.53
N TYR A 494 -53.99 16.20 -6.63
CA TYR A 494 -54.92 17.31 -6.78
C TYR A 494 -54.90 18.23 -5.55
N PHE A 495 -54.76 17.67 -4.37
CA PHE A 495 -54.61 18.45 -3.14
C PHE A 495 -53.34 19.31 -3.18
N VAL A 496 -52.18 18.74 -3.52
CA VAL A 496 -50.90 19.48 -3.63
C VAL A 496 -50.99 20.57 -4.70
N VAL A 497 -51.51 20.26 -5.87
CA VAL A 497 -51.70 21.24 -6.95
C VAL A 497 -52.62 22.38 -6.52
N SER A 498 -53.73 22.08 -5.83
CA SER A 498 -54.62 23.07 -5.26
C SER A 498 -53.94 23.99 -4.25
N LEU A 499 -53.08 23.43 -3.37
CA LEU A 499 -52.30 24.17 -2.41
C LEU A 499 -51.26 25.10 -3.07
N CYS A 500 -50.56 24.62 -4.10
CA CYS A 500 -49.64 25.41 -4.89
C CYS A 500 -50.35 26.57 -5.62
N PHE A 501 -51.53 26.33 -6.18
CA PHE A 501 -52.34 27.36 -6.82
C PHE A 501 -52.79 28.43 -5.80
N LYS A 502 -53.25 28.03 -4.61
CA LYS A 502 -53.62 28.96 -3.54
C LYS A 502 -52.42 29.80 -3.11
N PHE A 503 -51.25 29.18 -2.95
CA PHE A 503 -50.01 29.86 -2.59
C PHE A 503 -49.59 30.89 -3.66
N LEU A 504 -49.58 30.50 -4.93
CA LEU A 504 -49.24 31.38 -6.05
C LEU A 504 -50.26 32.52 -6.20
N SER A 505 -51.56 32.25 -6.01
CA SER A 505 -52.59 33.29 -6.03
C SER A 505 -52.46 34.31 -4.89
N TYR A 506 -52.02 33.85 -3.70
CA TYR A 506 -51.75 34.76 -2.58
C TYR A 506 -50.59 35.72 -2.90
N PHE A 507 -49.50 35.25 -3.50
CA PHE A 507 -48.39 36.14 -3.90
C PHE A 507 -48.76 37.06 -5.06
N ARG A 508 -49.61 36.62 -5.97
CA ARG A 508 -50.08 37.44 -7.09
C ARG A 508 -51.02 38.56 -6.58
N ALA A 509 -51.87 38.25 -5.62
CA ALA A 509 -52.74 39.27 -4.98
C ALA A 509 -51.93 40.30 -4.13
N SER A 510 -50.86 39.87 -3.47
CA SER A 510 -50.00 40.77 -2.72
C SER A 510 -49.07 41.64 -3.59
N SER A 511 -48.81 41.26 -4.83
CA SER A 511 -48.01 42.06 -5.78
C SER A 511 -48.87 43.11 -6.56
N THR A 512 -50.20 43.00 -6.54
CA THR A 512 -51.11 43.96 -7.14
C THR A 512 -51.61 45.02 -6.17
N MET A 513 -51.20 44.95 -4.88
CA MET A 513 -51.52 45.97 -3.85
C MET A 513 -50.31 46.88 -3.53
N ARG A 514 -49.35 47.01 -4.42
CA ARG A 514 -48.28 48.01 -4.33
C ARG A 514 -48.33 48.98 -5.50
#